data_806c0b1fa5a46c35a23743bc9634b4a9
#
_entry.id   806c0b1fa5a46c35a23743bc9634b4a9
#
_cell.length_a   1.000
_cell.length_b   1.000
_cell.length_c   1.000
_cell.angle_alpha   90.00
_cell.angle_beta   90.00
_cell.angle_gamma   90.00
#
_symmetry.space_group_name_H-M   'P 1'
#
loop_
_entity.id
_entity.type
_entity.pdbx_description
1 polymer ?
#
loop_
_entity_poly.entity_id
_entity_poly.type
_entity_poly.pdbx_seq_one_letter_code
_entity_poly.pdbx_strand_id
1 'polypeptide(L)'
;MKKYIFMAAMALTLGACSSEDLDPKSVFDDSVSMPENDFDRWLKTNYVDEYNIQFKYRFEFNESDAGYNLTPAEYDKAVAMAKLTKFLWLDAYAEVMGTTFIRTYCPKLIHLVGSPQYNTDGSVNIGVAEGGMKITLCNINSLDFENLDIDFLNYWYFHTMHHEFTHILHQTKEYPTEYKEVTPTNYRSQSWVNLTDQEALDLGFISPYSAMSTDEDLCEMLSTYLTHTQEYWDALVGKASESGQAAINTKLEILRSYMQDTWNMDMDAVRDEVLRRQDLVGELDLKSLN
;
A
#
# COMPACT_ATOMS: atom_id res chain seq x y z
N MET A 1 46.24 33.06 -39.17
CA MET A 1 44.81 33.44 -39.16
C MET A 1 43.87 32.36 -38.62
N LYS A 2 44.02 31.07 -38.92
CA LYS A 2 43.12 29.99 -38.43
C LYS A 2 43.17 29.76 -36.90
N LYS A 3 44.27 30.03 -36.19
CA LYS A 3 44.38 29.87 -34.72
C LYS A 3 43.62 30.95 -33.92
N TYR A 4 43.43 32.12 -34.45
CA TYR A 4 42.72 33.21 -33.74
C TYR A 4 41.19 33.13 -33.92
N ILE A 5 40.71 32.48 -34.97
CA ILE A 5 39.29 32.23 -35.20
C ILE A 5 38.76 31.20 -34.17
N PHE A 6 39.60 30.17 -33.83
CA PHE A 6 39.22 29.17 -32.83
C PHE A 6 39.19 29.74 -31.39
N MET A 7 40.05 30.69 -31.05
CA MET A 7 40.02 31.37 -29.74
C MET A 7 38.84 32.34 -29.62
N ALA A 8 38.44 33.00 -30.71
CA ALA A 8 37.28 33.86 -30.71
C ALA A 8 35.94 33.09 -30.61
N ALA A 9 35.86 31.89 -31.23
CA ALA A 9 34.71 31.02 -31.10
C ALA A 9 34.54 30.44 -29.69
N MET A 10 35.65 30.17 -28.98
CA MET A 10 35.63 29.64 -27.61
C MET A 10 35.30 30.70 -26.54
N ALA A 11 35.58 31.97 -26.85
CA ALA A 11 35.18 33.11 -25.97
C ALA A 11 33.67 33.48 -26.04
N LEU A 12 33.02 33.14 -27.16
CA LEU A 12 31.58 33.38 -27.33
C LEU A 12 30.67 32.35 -26.65
N THR A 13 31.22 31.18 -26.28
CA THR A 13 30.45 30.14 -25.55
C THR A 13 30.43 30.31 -24.05
N LEU A 14 31.24 31.19 -23.48
CA LEU A 14 31.29 31.46 -22.04
C LEU A 14 30.32 32.58 -21.58
N GLY A 15 29.68 33.25 -22.53
CA GLY A 15 28.71 34.33 -22.23
C GLY A 15 27.25 33.91 -22.20
N ALA A 16 26.96 32.60 -22.36
CA ALA A 16 25.58 32.11 -22.43
C ALA A 16 24.98 31.69 -21.09
N CYS A 17 25.69 31.85 -19.98
CA CYS A 17 25.12 31.76 -18.63
C CYS A 17 24.90 33.18 -18.09
N SER A 18 23.94 33.92 -18.68
CA SER A 18 23.28 34.97 -17.90
C SER A 18 22.41 34.25 -16.89
N SER A 19 22.72 34.37 -15.62
CA SER A 19 21.72 34.11 -14.56
C SER A 19 20.55 35.02 -14.88
N GLU A 20 19.48 34.46 -15.44
CA GLU A 20 18.19 35.15 -15.38
C GLU A 20 17.92 35.34 -13.89
N ASP A 21 17.85 36.58 -13.45
CA ASP A 21 17.33 36.93 -12.13
C ASP A 21 15.87 36.46 -12.16
N LEU A 22 15.63 35.23 -11.69
CA LEU A 22 14.29 34.72 -11.49
C LEU A 22 13.59 35.67 -10.52
N ASP A 23 12.42 36.14 -10.91
CA ASP A 23 11.57 36.92 -10.02
C ASP A 23 11.42 36.14 -8.70
N PRO A 24 11.87 36.68 -7.54
CA PRO A 24 11.73 36.01 -6.26
C PRO A 24 10.25 35.79 -5.89
N LYS A 25 9.33 36.39 -6.65
CA LYS A 25 7.91 36.19 -6.49
C LYS A 25 7.48 34.97 -7.30
N SER A 26 7.09 33.90 -6.62
CA SER A 26 6.50 32.72 -7.24
C SER A 26 5.31 33.13 -8.15
N VAL A 27 5.25 32.60 -9.38
CA VAL A 27 4.06 32.74 -10.25
C VAL A 27 2.87 31.93 -9.71
N PHE A 28 3.14 31.03 -8.75
CA PHE A 28 2.10 30.35 -8.01
C PHE A 28 1.72 31.23 -6.82
N ASP A 29 0.47 31.61 -6.77
CA ASP A 29 -0.09 32.38 -5.65
C ASP A 29 -0.27 31.41 -4.45
N ASP A 30 0.69 31.41 -3.52
CA ASP A 30 0.62 30.62 -2.28
C ASP A 30 -0.59 31.02 -1.41
N SER A 31 -1.31 32.11 -1.76
CA SER A 31 -2.53 32.52 -1.09
C SER A 31 -3.78 31.76 -1.52
N VAL A 32 -3.69 30.92 -2.57
CA VAL A 32 -4.78 30.04 -3.01
C VAL A 32 -4.66 28.65 -2.35
N SER A 33 -4.29 28.58 -1.10
CA SER A 33 -4.55 27.39 -0.30
C SER A 33 -6.06 27.32 -0.03
N MET A 34 -6.70 26.18 -0.36
CA MET A 34 -8.06 25.99 0.12
C MET A 34 -8.06 26.14 1.64
N PRO A 35 -9.03 26.88 2.21
CA PRO A 35 -9.07 27.06 3.66
C PRO A 35 -9.15 25.68 4.34
N GLU A 36 -8.29 25.47 5.34
CA GLU A 36 -8.30 24.27 6.16
C GLU A 36 -9.65 24.13 6.86
N ASN A 37 -10.24 22.94 6.73
CA ASN A 37 -11.41 22.55 7.48
C ASN A 37 -11.02 21.72 8.72
N ASP A 38 -12.01 21.29 9.50
CA ASP A 38 -11.79 20.49 10.71
C ASP A 38 -11.11 19.16 10.39
N PHE A 39 -11.43 18.55 9.26
CA PHE A 39 -10.82 17.29 8.83
C PHE A 39 -9.34 17.49 8.44
N ASP A 40 -8.98 18.58 7.77
CA ASP A 40 -7.59 18.88 7.46
C ASP A 40 -6.75 19.02 8.75
N ARG A 41 -7.30 19.68 9.78
CA ARG A 41 -6.65 19.79 11.09
C ARG A 41 -6.53 18.45 11.81
N TRP A 42 -7.57 17.64 11.74
CA TRP A 42 -7.55 16.28 12.27
C TRP A 42 -6.50 15.41 11.58
N LEU A 43 -6.43 15.44 10.25
CA LEU A 43 -5.43 14.74 9.45
C LEU A 43 -4.01 15.21 9.77
N LYS A 44 -3.82 16.52 9.95
CA LYS A 44 -2.52 17.05 10.35
C LYS A 44 -2.05 16.42 11.67
N THR A 45 -2.90 16.40 12.68
CA THR A 45 -2.55 15.87 14.00
C THR A 45 -2.33 14.35 13.97
N ASN A 46 -3.26 13.60 13.36
CA ASN A 46 -3.31 12.14 13.46
C ASN A 46 -2.49 11.41 12.40
N TYR A 47 -2.07 12.09 11.33
CA TYR A 47 -1.31 11.49 10.22
C TYR A 47 0.04 12.18 10.01
N VAL A 48 0.05 13.52 9.83
CA VAL A 48 1.29 14.23 9.50
C VAL A 48 2.21 14.31 10.71
N ASP A 49 1.71 14.82 11.83
CA ASP A 49 2.54 15.03 13.03
C ASP A 49 2.92 13.68 13.68
N GLU A 50 2.01 12.70 13.68
CA GLU A 50 2.23 11.41 14.31
C GLU A 50 3.05 10.44 13.44
N TYR A 51 2.70 10.27 12.16
CA TYR A 51 3.27 9.23 11.29
C TYR A 51 4.09 9.78 10.11
N ASN A 52 4.09 11.10 9.88
CA ASN A 52 4.69 11.72 8.69
C ASN A 52 4.07 11.19 7.39
N ILE A 53 2.73 11.05 7.39
CA ILE A 53 1.93 10.62 6.24
C ILE A 53 1.05 11.78 5.80
N GLN A 54 1.03 12.06 4.51
CA GLN A 54 0.04 12.91 3.89
C GLN A 54 -1.18 12.06 3.49
N PHE A 55 -2.37 12.45 3.97
CA PHE A 55 -3.62 11.77 3.63
C PHE A 55 -4.45 12.69 2.73
N LYS A 56 -4.58 12.33 1.45
CA LYS A 56 -5.27 13.11 0.43
C LYS A 56 -6.65 12.52 0.16
N TYR A 57 -7.68 13.21 0.59
CA TYR A 57 -9.07 12.82 0.38
C TYR A 57 -9.76 13.64 -0.71
N ARG A 58 -9.27 14.85 -1.01
CA ARG A 58 -9.72 15.63 -2.15
C ARG A 58 -9.14 15.04 -3.43
N PHE A 59 -9.95 14.98 -4.46
CA PHE A 59 -9.50 14.49 -5.75
C PHE A 59 -8.42 15.41 -6.33
N GLU A 60 -7.27 14.85 -6.62
CA GLU A 60 -6.17 15.54 -7.27
C GLU A 60 -5.81 14.81 -8.56
N PHE A 61 -5.92 15.51 -9.69
CA PHE A 61 -5.65 14.92 -11.00
C PHE A 61 -4.22 14.35 -11.10
N ASN A 62 -3.26 15.04 -10.51
CA ASN A 62 -1.85 14.63 -10.55
C ASN A 62 -1.56 13.37 -9.70
N GLU A 63 -2.43 13.03 -8.76
CA GLU A 63 -2.32 11.82 -7.92
C GLU A 63 -3.15 10.67 -8.47
N SER A 64 -3.93 10.92 -9.53
CA SER A 64 -4.85 9.95 -10.10
C SER A 64 -4.35 9.49 -11.47
N ASP A 65 -4.59 8.22 -11.80
CA ASP A 65 -4.25 7.70 -13.11
C ASP A 65 -5.25 8.23 -14.16
N ALA A 66 -4.73 9.00 -15.13
CA ALA A 66 -5.53 9.59 -16.21
C ALA A 66 -6.12 8.55 -17.17
N GLY A 67 -5.70 7.29 -17.10
CA GLY A 67 -6.26 6.18 -17.90
C GLY A 67 -7.64 5.73 -17.42
N TYR A 68 -8.09 6.17 -16.24
CA TYR A 68 -9.36 5.77 -15.63
C TYR A 68 -10.32 6.94 -15.48
N ASN A 69 -11.62 6.65 -15.55
CA ASN A 69 -12.67 7.60 -15.18
C ASN A 69 -12.97 7.48 -13.70
N LEU A 70 -12.36 8.34 -12.89
CA LEU A 70 -12.42 8.29 -11.45
C LEU A 70 -13.34 9.37 -10.87
N THR A 71 -13.95 9.09 -9.71
CA THR A 71 -14.76 10.05 -8.97
C THR A 71 -14.10 10.41 -7.64
N PRO A 72 -14.32 11.66 -7.14
CA PRO A 72 -13.89 12.03 -5.79
C PRO A 72 -14.51 11.13 -4.71
N ALA A 73 -13.78 10.94 -3.61
CA ALA A 73 -14.34 10.35 -2.42
C ALA A 73 -15.37 11.30 -1.77
N GLU A 74 -16.50 10.75 -1.32
CA GLU A 74 -17.48 11.47 -0.51
C GLU A 74 -16.87 11.83 0.84
N TYR A 75 -17.14 13.07 1.30
CA TYR A 75 -16.49 13.63 2.49
C TYR A 75 -16.63 12.76 3.75
N ASP A 76 -17.86 12.35 4.08
CA ASP A 76 -18.13 11.57 5.29
C ASP A 76 -17.46 10.18 5.23
N LYS A 77 -17.41 9.57 4.04
CA LYS A 77 -16.72 8.30 3.81
C LYS A 77 -15.22 8.45 3.86
N ALA A 78 -14.69 9.58 3.41
CA ALA A 78 -13.27 9.89 3.54
C ALA A 78 -12.85 10.08 5.01
N VAL A 79 -13.69 10.73 5.83
CA VAL A 79 -13.48 10.84 7.29
C VAL A 79 -13.48 9.46 7.93
N ALA A 80 -14.50 8.64 7.63
CA ALA A 80 -14.59 7.28 8.15
C ALA A 80 -13.38 6.43 7.75
N MET A 81 -12.97 6.46 6.45
CA MET A 81 -11.82 5.72 5.96
C MET A 81 -10.52 6.16 6.63
N ALA A 82 -10.31 7.45 6.86
CA ALA A 82 -9.13 7.91 7.58
C ALA A 82 -9.08 7.35 9.02
N LYS A 83 -10.20 7.32 9.72
CA LYS A 83 -10.25 6.74 11.06
C LYS A 83 -10.04 5.23 11.05
N LEU A 84 -10.65 4.52 10.10
CA LEU A 84 -10.46 3.09 9.92
C LEU A 84 -9.01 2.76 9.59
N THR A 85 -8.39 3.48 8.66
CA THR A 85 -6.97 3.29 8.29
C THR A 85 -6.04 3.51 9.47
N LYS A 86 -6.27 4.58 10.26
CA LYS A 86 -5.47 4.80 11.47
C LYS A 86 -5.65 3.65 12.44
N PHE A 87 -6.87 3.30 12.80
CA PHE A 87 -7.15 2.32 13.83
C PHE A 87 -6.77 0.89 13.45
N LEU A 88 -7.18 0.42 12.26
CA LEU A 88 -6.98 -0.98 11.86
C LEU A 88 -5.58 -1.28 11.34
N TRP A 89 -4.86 -0.28 10.86
CA TRP A 89 -3.56 -0.50 10.24
C TRP A 89 -2.42 0.24 10.94
N LEU A 90 -2.42 1.59 11.00
CA LEU A 90 -1.30 2.34 11.57
C LEU A 90 -1.09 2.05 13.06
N ASP A 91 -2.16 2.14 13.83
CA ASP A 91 -2.13 1.93 15.28
C ASP A 91 -1.85 0.46 15.63
N ALA A 92 -2.25 -0.51 14.77
CA ALA A 92 -1.93 -1.92 14.97
C ALA A 92 -0.41 -2.17 14.90
N TYR A 93 0.24 -1.65 13.87
CA TYR A 93 1.70 -1.73 13.80
C TYR A 93 2.41 -0.87 14.84
N ALA A 94 1.86 0.29 15.17
CA ALA A 94 2.45 1.15 16.20
C ALA A 94 2.44 0.51 17.59
N GLU A 95 1.40 -0.25 17.92
CA GLU A 95 1.27 -0.98 19.19
C GLU A 95 2.32 -2.08 19.31
N VAL A 96 2.50 -2.90 18.26
CA VAL A 96 3.40 -4.06 18.29
C VAL A 96 4.85 -3.67 17.99
N MET A 97 5.07 -2.83 16.98
CA MET A 97 6.40 -2.49 16.46
C MET A 97 6.93 -1.15 16.96
N GLY A 98 6.08 -0.36 17.59
CA GLY A 98 6.37 1.02 18.00
C GLY A 98 6.17 2.04 16.89
N THR A 99 5.78 3.27 17.29
CA THR A 99 5.49 4.38 16.36
C THR A 99 6.67 4.74 15.46
N THR A 100 7.91 4.59 15.95
CA THR A 100 9.11 4.88 15.15
C THR A 100 9.23 3.94 13.95
N PHE A 101 8.88 2.67 14.09
CA PHE A 101 8.91 1.71 12.98
C PHE A 101 7.95 2.12 11.87
N ILE A 102 6.68 2.30 12.21
CA ILE A 102 5.68 2.67 11.20
C ILE A 102 5.96 4.05 10.59
N ARG A 103 6.37 5.02 11.41
CA ARG A 103 6.77 6.36 10.93
C ARG A 103 7.94 6.30 9.93
N THR A 104 8.85 5.36 10.08
CA THR A 104 10.01 5.20 9.20
C THR A 104 9.62 4.54 7.87
N TYR A 105 8.89 3.45 7.92
CA TYR A 105 8.70 2.55 6.79
C TYR A 105 7.33 2.65 6.11
N CYS A 106 6.31 3.25 6.75
CA CYS A 106 5.00 3.41 6.10
C CYS A 106 5.08 4.28 4.83
N PRO A 107 4.16 4.11 3.87
CA PRO A 107 4.02 5.01 2.74
C PRO A 107 3.84 6.45 3.22
N LYS A 108 4.33 7.42 2.44
CA LYS A 108 4.29 8.83 2.84
C LYS A 108 3.05 9.55 2.32
N LEU A 109 2.29 8.88 1.47
CA LEU A 109 1.06 9.40 0.89
C LEU A 109 0.00 8.29 0.84
N ILE A 110 -1.18 8.58 1.36
CA ILE A 110 -2.40 7.81 1.14
C ILE A 110 -3.37 8.70 0.36
N HIS A 111 -3.84 8.21 -0.79
CA HIS A 111 -4.77 8.93 -1.65
C HIS A 111 -6.09 8.17 -1.77
N LEU A 112 -7.21 8.88 -1.60
CA LEU A 112 -8.54 8.29 -1.71
C LEU A 112 -9.20 8.59 -3.06
N VAL A 113 -9.76 7.54 -3.68
CA VAL A 113 -10.57 7.61 -4.90
C VAL A 113 -11.95 7.03 -4.61
N GLY A 114 -12.99 7.77 -4.96
CA GLY A 114 -14.37 7.39 -4.65
C GLY A 114 -14.88 6.17 -5.42
N SER A 115 -14.48 6.03 -6.69
CA SER A 115 -14.89 4.92 -7.56
C SER A 115 -13.86 3.79 -7.59
N PRO A 116 -14.26 2.57 -8.01
CA PRO A 116 -13.31 1.55 -8.45
C PRO A 116 -12.52 2.00 -9.69
N GLN A 117 -11.38 1.37 -9.92
CA GLN A 117 -10.62 1.47 -11.16
C GLN A 117 -10.90 0.23 -12.03
N TYR A 118 -11.76 0.38 -13.03
CA TYR A 118 -12.09 -0.71 -13.96
C TYR A 118 -11.11 -0.75 -15.12
N ASN A 119 -10.44 -1.88 -15.30
CA ASN A 119 -9.63 -2.17 -16.48
C ASN A 119 -10.51 -2.42 -17.71
N THR A 120 -9.93 -2.33 -18.90
CA THR A 120 -10.64 -2.56 -20.16
C THR A 120 -11.13 -3.99 -20.35
N ASP A 121 -10.55 -4.95 -19.65
CA ASP A 121 -10.95 -6.36 -19.61
C ASP A 121 -12.06 -6.64 -18.58
N GLY A 122 -12.51 -5.63 -17.83
CA GLY A 122 -13.53 -5.74 -16.79
C GLY A 122 -13.02 -6.12 -15.41
N SER A 123 -11.71 -6.35 -15.25
CA SER A 123 -11.10 -6.51 -13.94
C SER A 123 -11.06 -5.19 -13.18
N VAL A 124 -10.89 -5.25 -11.86
CA VAL A 124 -10.90 -4.09 -10.97
C VAL A 124 -9.57 -4.00 -10.25
N ASN A 125 -8.93 -2.84 -10.32
CA ASN A 125 -7.82 -2.54 -9.42
C ASN A 125 -8.39 -2.12 -8.07
N ILE A 126 -8.11 -2.90 -7.05
CA ILE A 126 -8.61 -2.69 -5.68
C ILE A 126 -7.81 -1.58 -4.98
N GLY A 127 -6.51 -1.55 -5.22
CA GLY A 127 -5.59 -0.52 -4.76
C GLY A 127 -4.33 -0.53 -5.63
N VAL A 128 -3.59 0.53 -5.59
CA VAL A 128 -2.34 0.67 -6.35
C VAL A 128 -1.30 1.31 -5.46
N ALA A 129 -0.14 0.67 -5.32
CA ALA A 129 1.02 1.33 -4.76
C ALA A 129 1.97 1.80 -5.85
N GLU A 130 2.50 2.98 -5.67
CA GLU A 130 3.46 3.58 -6.58
C GLU A 130 4.82 3.71 -5.88
N GLY A 131 5.73 2.77 -6.20
CA GLY A 131 7.13 2.84 -5.77
C GLY A 131 7.34 2.84 -4.25
N GLY A 132 6.47 2.22 -3.47
CA GLY A 132 6.59 2.16 -2.01
C GLY A 132 6.36 3.47 -1.27
N MET A 133 5.98 4.54 -1.97
CA MET A 133 5.82 5.87 -1.36
C MET A 133 4.36 6.29 -1.22
N LYS A 134 3.47 5.73 -2.04
CA LYS A 134 2.06 6.10 -2.11
C LYS A 134 1.19 4.85 -2.18
N ILE A 135 0.07 4.86 -1.45
CA ILE A 135 -1.03 3.90 -1.59
C ILE A 135 -2.27 4.68 -2.03
N THR A 136 -2.90 4.25 -3.11
CA THR A 136 -4.21 4.76 -3.53
C THR A 136 -5.28 3.74 -3.15
N LEU A 137 -6.26 4.16 -2.35
CA LEU A 137 -7.42 3.36 -1.96
C LEU A 137 -8.61 3.75 -2.84
N CYS A 138 -9.11 2.79 -3.60
CA CYS A 138 -10.22 2.97 -4.52
C CYS A 138 -11.55 2.52 -3.90
N ASN A 139 -12.66 2.85 -4.58
CA ASN A 139 -14.00 2.42 -4.17
C ASN A 139 -14.49 2.94 -2.81
N ILE A 140 -13.97 4.10 -2.37
CA ILE A 140 -14.34 4.68 -1.06
C ILE A 140 -15.85 4.97 -0.97
N ASN A 141 -16.49 5.30 -2.08
CA ASN A 141 -17.92 5.62 -2.09
C ASN A 141 -18.84 4.40 -1.91
N SER A 142 -18.30 3.18 -1.92
CA SER A 142 -19.04 1.97 -1.57
C SER A 142 -18.93 1.61 -0.08
N LEU A 143 -18.13 2.34 0.71
CA LEU A 143 -18.01 2.11 2.15
C LEU A 143 -19.34 2.39 2.85
N ASP A 144 -19.92 1.39 3.48
CA ASP A 144 -21.02 1.54 4.45
C ASP A 144 -20.45 1.58 5.87
N PHE A 145 -20.14 2.79 6.35
CA PHE A 145 -19.57 2.97 7.69
C PHE A 145 -20.61 2.94 8.83
N GLU A 146 -21.89 2.75 8.49
CA GLU A 146 -22.95 2.52 9.48
C GLU A 146 -23.13 1.01 9.77
N ASN A 147 -22.80 0.16 8.79
CA ASN A 147 -22.87 -1.29 8.89
C ASN A 147 -21.57 -1.88 8.37
N LEU A 148 -20.51 -1.81 9.19
CA LEU A 148 -19.19 -2.28 8.81
C LEU A 148 -19.18 -3.79 8.59
N ASP A 149 -18.60 -4.20 7.46
CA ASP A 149 -18.32 -5.57 7.10
C ASP A 149 -16.79 -5.74 7.01
N ILE A 150 -16.23 -6.57 7.87
CA ILE A 150 -14.77 -6.79 7.95
C ILE A 150 -14.26 -7.47 6.67
N ASP A 151 -15.01 -8.40 6.09
CA ASP A 151 -14.60 -9.05 4.85
C ASP A 151 -14.55 -8.05 3.69
N PHE A 152 -15.52 -7.13 3.63
CA PHE A 152 -15.51 -6.02 2.67
C PHE A 152 -14.31 -5.08 2.89
N LEU A 153 -14.03 -4.71 4.16
CA LEU A 153 -12.91 -3.83 4.50
C LEU A 153 -11.57 -4.48 4.16
N ASN A 154 -11.40 -5.76 4.47
CA ASN A 154 -10.18 -6.52 4.13
C ASN A 154 -10.04 -6.61 2.61
N TYR A 155 -11.09 -7.02 1.90
CA TYR A 155 -11.05 -7.20 0.45
C TYR A 155 -10.67 -5.89 -0.28
N TRP A 156 -11.30 -4.76 0.06
CA TRP A 156 -11.11 -3.51 -0.67
C TRP A 156 -9.93 -2.68 -0.19
N TYR A 157 -9.51 -2.81 1.09
CA TYR A 157 -8.55 -1.86 1.66
C TYR A 157 -7.41 -2.52 2.42
N PHE A 158 -7.70 -3.29 3.49
CA PHE A 158 -6.64 -3.65 4.42
C PHE A 158 -5.72 -4.76 3.93
N HIS A 159 -6.23 -5.74 3.17
CA HIS A 159 -5.38 -6.72 2.50
C HIS A 159 -4.35 -6.00 1.61
N THR A 160 -4.80 -5.09 0.73
CA THR A 160 -3.92 -4.30 -0.13
C THR A 160 -2.93 -3.47 0.69
N MET A 161 -3.36 -2.83 1.78
CA MET A 161 -2.45 -2.02 2.60
C MET A 161 -1.33 -2.85 3.24
N HIS A 162 -1.63 -4.04 3.74
CA HIS A 162 -0.62 -4.96 4.25
C HIS A 162 0.29 -5.49 3.14
N HIS A 163 -0.28 -5.82 1.97
CA HIS A 163 0.44 -6.26 0.79
C HIS A 163 1.48 -5.23 0.34
N GLU A 164 1.05 -4.00 0.12
CA GLU A 164 1.92 -2.92 -0.34
C GLU A 164 2.97 -2.51 0.71
N PHE A 165 2.59 -2.58 1.97
CA PHE A 165 3.56 -2.35 3.04
C PHE A 165 4.63 -3.44 3.08
N THR A 166 4.28 -4.67 2.77
CA THR A 166 5.24 -5.77 2.63
C THR A 166 6.22 -5.53 1.49
N HIS A 167 5.75 -4.98 0.36
CA HIS A 167 6.65 -4.54 -0.72
C HIS A 167 7.67 -3.51 -0.23
N ILE A 168 7.25 -2.52 0.55
CA ILE A 168 8.18 -1.52 1.13
C ILE A 168 9.23 -2.21 2.02
N LEU A 169 8.81 -3.15 2.84
CA LEU A 169 9.72 -3.86 3.73
C LEU A 169 10.75 -4.67 2.94
N HIS A 170 10.34 -5.54 2.03
CA HIS A 170 11.28 -6.40 1.31
C HIS A 170 12.17 -5.63 0.32
N GLN A 171 11.71 -4.50 -0.25
CA GLN A 171 12.52 -3.61 -1.07
C GLN A 171 13.56 -2.83 -0.25
N THR A 172 13.31 -2.64 1.05
CA THR A 172 14.25 -2.00 1.96
C THR A 172 15.31 -2.97 2.47
N LYS A 173 14.90 -4.20 2.80
CA LYS A 173 15.77 -5.30 3.21
C LYS A 173 15.27 -6.58 2.59
N GLU A 174 16.03 -7.14 1.66
CA GLU A 174 15.64 -8.30 0.86
C GLU A 174 15.38 -9.55 1.73
N TYR A 175 14.37 -10.34 1.36
CA TYR A 175 14.08 -11.61 1.98
C TYR A 175 15.01 -12.74 1.51
N PRO A 176 15.12 -13.86 2.27
CA PRO A 176 16.03 -14.96 1.94
C PRO A 176 15.76 -15.60 0.58
N THR A 177 16.84 -15.97 -0.12
CA THR A 177 16.75 -16.63 -1.45
C THR A 177 16.01 -17.97 -1.37
N GLU A 178 16.06 -18.62 -0.23
CA GLU A 178 15.37 -19.90 0.05
C GLU A 178 13.86 -19.81 -0.19
N TYR A 179 13.25 -18.64 0.03
CA TYR A 179 11.83 -18.43 -0.31
C TYR A 179 11.56 -18.64 -1.80
N LYS A 180 12.46 -18.10 -2.64
CA LYS A 180 12.37 -18.20 -4.10
C LYS A 180 12.55 -19.63 -4.59
N GLU A 181 13.22 -20.48 -3.81
CA GLU A 181 13.55 -21.87 -4.15
C GLU A 181 12.45 -22.88 -3.79
N VAL A 182 11.43 -22.50 -3.02
CA VAL A 182 10.35 -23.43 -2.62
C VAL A 182 9.51 -23.86 -3.83
N THR A 183 9.11 -22.94 -4.69
CA THR A 183 8.26 -23.21 -5.87
C THR A 183 8.80 -22.55 -7.15
N PRO A 184 10.10 -22.73 -7.51
CA PRO A 184 10.76 -21.91 -8.51
C PRO A 184 10.21 -22.08 -9.94
N THR A 185 9.56 -23.20 -10.23
CA THR A 185 8.98 -23.51 -11.55
C THR A 185 7.47 -23.29 -11.64
N ASN A 186 6.83 -22.91 -10.53
CA ASN A 186 5.37 -22.81 -10.45
C ASN A 186 4.85 -21.40 -10.76
N TYR A 187 5.69 -20.39 -10.73
CA TYR A 187 5.30 -19.02 -11.08
C TYR A 187 4.80 -18.90 -12.51
N ARG A 188 3.79 -18.08 -12.75
CA ARG A 188 3.05 -17.96 -14.03
C ARG A 188 3.20 -16.59 -14.69
N SER A 189 3.87 -15.62 -14.06
CA SER A 189 3.94 -14.24 -14.56
C SER A 189 2.53 -13.76 -14.95
N GLN A 190 2.34 -13.09 -16.05
CA GLN A 190 1.05 -12.56 -16.48
C GLN A 190 -0.05 -13.64 -16.72
N SER A 191 0.33 -14.94 -16.78
CA SER A 191 -0.64 -16.03 -16.95
C SER A 191 -1.37 -16.43 -15.66
N TRP A 192 -1.01 -15.82 -14.51
CA TRP A 192 -1.67 -16.07 -13.22
C TRP A 192 -3.19 -15.87 -13.29
N VAL A 193 -3.66 -14.93 -14.12
CA VAL A 193 -5.09 -14.65 -14.33
C VAL A 193 -5.91 -15.84 -14.83
N ASN A 194 -5.25 -16.88 -15.33
CA ASN A 194 -5.89 -18.09 -15.81
C ASN A 194 -5.96 -19.21 -14.76
N LEU A 195 -5.35 -18.99 -13.58
CA LEU A 195 -5.42 -19.97 -12.49
C LEU A 195 -6.73 -19.82 -11.73
N THR A 196 -7.31 -20.95 -11.35
CA THR A 196 -8.32 -21.00 -10.30
C THR A 196 -7.65 -20.99 -8.92
N ASP A 197 -8.43 -20.64 -7.87
CA ASP A 197 -7.94 -20.69 -6.49
C ASP A 197 -7.40 -22.07 -6.12
N GLN A 198 -8.08 -23.14 -6.55
CA GLN A 198 -7.63 -24.51 -6.28
C GLN A 198 -6.31 -24.85 -6.97
N GLU A 199 -6.14 -24.44 -8.22
CA GLU A 199 -4.89 -24.67 -8.94
C GLU A 199 -3.73 -23.90 -8.31
N ALA A 200 -3.97 -22.66 -7.85
CA ALA A 200 -2.97 -21.88 -7.14
C ALA A 200 -2.55 -22.58 -5.82
N LEU A 201 -3.51 -23.04 -5.03
CA LEU A 201 -3.26 -23.76 -3.78
C LEU A 201 -2.44 -25.05 -4.03
N ASP A 202 -2.80 -25.83 -5.05
CA ASP A 202 -2.09 -27.07 -5.40
C ASP A 202 -0.67 -26.84 -5.90
N LEU A 203 -0.40 -25.67 -6.46
CA LEU A 203 0.93 -25.21 -6.87
C LEU A 203 1.76 -24.64 -5.70
N GLY A 204 1.18 -24.46 -4.52
CA GLY A 204 1.84 -23.92 -3.33
C GLY A 204 1.72 -22.41 -3.18
N PHE A 205 0.64 -21.81 -3.68
CA PHE A 205 0.32 -20.39 -3.56
C PHE A 205 -1.01 -20.19 -2.83
N ILE A 206 -1.12 -19.16 -2.02
CA ILE A 206 -2.36 -18.89 -1.25
C ILE A 206 -3.44 -18.19 -2.06
N SER A 207 -3.08 -17.60 -3.19
CA SER A 207 -3.99 -16.97 -4.15
C SER A 207 -3.46 -17.15 -5.58
N PRO A 208 -4.29 -17.02 -6.62
CA PRO A 208 -3.80 -16.97 -8.00
C PRO A 208 -2.77 -15.86 -8.23
N TYR A 209 -2.96 -14.69 -7.62
CA TYR A 209 -2.05 -13.55 -7.77
C TYR A 209 -0.65 -13.83 -7.20
N SER A 210 -0.54 -14.61 -6.12
CA SER A 210 0.75 -15.09 -5.60
C SER A 210 1.61 -15.75 -6.68
N ALA A 211 0.98 -16.40 -7.67
CA ALA A 211 1.72 -17.07 -8.74
C ALA A 211 2.32 -16.11 -9.80
N MET A 212 2.09 -14.80 -9.67
CA MET A 212 2.65 -13.80 -10.59
C MET A 212 4.18 -13.72 -10.47
N SER A 213 4.69 -13.58 -9.26
CA SER A 213 6.12 -13.50 -8.97
C SER A 213 6.41 -13.86 -7.52
N THR A 214 7.68 -14.04 -7.19
CA THR A 214 8.10 -14.31 -5.81
C THR A 214 7.83 -13.16 -4.86
N ASP A 215 7.87 -11.92 -5.35
CA ASP A 215 7.60 -10.74 -4.54
C ASP A 215 6.11 -10.62 -4.21
N GLU A 216 5.24 -10.86 -5.21
CA GLU A 216 3.79 -10.88 -4.99
C GLU A 216 3.38 -12.03 -4.05
N ASP A 217 4.01 -13.20 -4.19
CA ASP A 217 3.76 -14.35 -3.33
C ASP A 217 4.07 -14.06 -1.86
N LEU A 218 5.21 -13.42 -1.60
CA LEU A 218 5.59 -13.00 -0.25
C LEU A 218 4.57 -12.01 0.33
N CYS A 219 4.17 -11.02 -0.46
CA CYS A 219 3.24 -9.97 -0.05
C CYS A 219 1.83 -10.50 0.18
N GLU A 220 1.32 -11.33 -0.71
CA GLU A 220 0.04 -12.03 -0.57
C GLU A 220 0.02 -12.91 0.68
N MET A 221 1.10 -13.65 0.92
CA MET A 221 1.20 -14.54 2.08
C MET A 221 1.12 -13.75 3.38
N LEU A 222 1.88 -12.67 3.53
CA LEU A 222 1.84 -11.86 4.75
C LEU A 222 0.49 -11.17 4.92
N SER A 223 -0.03 -10.53 3.87
CA SER A 223 -1.29 -9.80 3.95
C SER A 223 -2.48 -10.71 4.28
N THR A 224 -2.56 -11.88 3.65
CA THR A 224 -3.60 -12.88 3.98
C THR A 224 -3.43 -13.38 5.41
N TYR A 225 -2.21 -13.66 5.84
CA TYR A 225 -1.93 -14.14 7.19
C TYR A 225 -2.35 -13.13 8.25
N LEU A 226 -2.08 -11.85 8.06
CA LEU A 226 -2.36 -10.79 9.04
C LEU A 226 -3.83 -10.40 9.12
N THR A 227 -4.58 -10.55 8.04
CA THR A 227 -5.98 -10.07 7.96
C THR A 227 -7.02 -11.12 8.31
N HIS A 228 -6.62 -12.39 8.49
CA HIS A 228 -7.55 -13.49 8.74
C HIS A 228 -7.18 -14.31 9.98
N THR A 229 -8.17 -15.02 10.54
CA THR A 229 -7.99 -15.89 11.71
C THR A 229 -7.17 -17.15 11.39
N GLN A 230 -6.69 -17.84 12.43
CA GLN A 230 -5.98 -19.11 12.25
C GLN A 230 -6.89 -20.17 11.62
N GLU A 231 -8.17 -20.19 12.01
CA GLU A 231 -9.16 -21.11 11.46
C GLU A 231 -9.36 -20.88 9.95
N TYR A 232 -9.38 -19.62 9.50
CA TYR A 232 -9.44 -19.29 8.08
C TYR A 232 -8.19 -19.76 7.35
N TRP A 233 -7.01 -19.48 7.91
CA TRP A 233 -5.73 -19.91 7.33
C TRP A 233 -5.66 -21.43 7.19
N ASP A 234 -5.96 -22.17 8.25
CA ASP A 234 -5.93 -23.63 8.27
C ASP A 234 -6.92 -24.22 7.27
N ALA A 235 -8.12 -23.61 7.16
CA ALA A 235 -9.13 -24.02 6.19
C ALA A 235 -8.71 -23.72 4.73
N LEU A 236 -8.02 -22.61 4.50
CA LEU A 236 -7.49 -22.24 3.18
C LEU A 236 -6.40 -23.22 2.76
N VAL A 237 -5.37 -23.39 3.58
CA VAL A 237 -4.24 -24.29 3.31
C VAL A 237 -4.71 -25.74 3.21
N GLY A 238 -5.67 -26.15 4.04
CA GLY A 238 -6.25 -27.50 4.02
C GLY A 238 -6.94 -27.90 2.71
N LYS A 239 -7.29 -26.94 1.84
CA LYS A 239 -7.83 -27.22 0.49
C LYS A 239 -6.76 -27.66 -0.51
N ALA A 240 -5.51 -27.31 -0.28
CA ALA A 240 -4.40 -27.61 -1.17
C ALA A 240 -4.06 -29.10 -1.17
N SER A 241 -3.45 -29.59 -2.26
CA SER A 241 -2.82 -30.90 -2.31
C SER A 241 -1.73 -31.05 -1.22
N GLU A 242 -1.31 -32.27 -0.88
CA GLU A 242 -0.22 -32.49 0.09
C GLU A 242 1.03 -31.69 -0.26
N SER A 243 1.41 -31.65 -1.55
CA SER A 243 2.58 -30.88 -2.00
C SER A 243 2.36 -29.38 -1.92
N GLY A 244 1.15 -28.88 -2.20
CA GLY A 244 0.76 -27.49 -2.04
C GLY A 244 0.82 -27.03 -0.59
N GLN A 245 0.24 -27.80 0.33
CA GLN A 245 0.31 -27.56 1.78
C GLN A 245 1.75 -27.49 2.26
N ALA A 246 2.58 -28.45 1.88
CA ALA A 246 3.99 -28.50 2.28
C ALA A 246 4.75 -27.24 1.78
N ALA A 247 4.50 -26.81 0.55
CA ALA A 247 5.12 -25.61 -0.02
C ALA A 247 4.66 -24.32 0.68
N ILE A 248 3.34 -24.15 0.91
CA ILE A 248 2.77 -22.99 1.61
C ILE A 248 3.34 -22.89 3.04
N ASN A 249 3.36 -24.03 3.77
CA ASN A 249 3.88 -24.05 5.12
C ASN A 249 5.40 -23.73 5.17
N THR A 250 6.19 -24.27 4.23
CA THR A 250 7.61 -23.95 4.13
C THR A 250 7.83 -22.46 3.88
N LYS A 251 7.07 -21.85 2.97
CA LYS A 251 7.14 -20.42 2.70
C LYS A 251 6.77 -19.58 3.92
N LEU A 252 5.73 -19.98 4.65
CA LEU A 252 5.30 -19.29 5.88
C LEU A 252 6.39 -19.32 6.96
N GLU A 253 7.08 -20.44 7.15
CA GLU A 253 8.19 -20.56 8.11
C GLU A 253 9.38 -19.66 7.72
N ILE A 254 9.72 -19.60 6.42
CA ILE A 254 10.76 -18.70 5.94
C ILE A 254 10.35 -17.24 6.14
N LEU A 255 9.09 -16.90 5.84
CA LEU A 255 8.56 -15.56 6.04
C LEU A 255 8.59 -15.16 7.52
N ARG A 256 8.20 -16.05 8.44
CA ARG A 256 8.27 -15.82 9.89
C ARG A 256 9.69 -15.50 10.33
N SER A 257 10.65 -16.34 9.92
CA SER A 257 12.07 -16.15 10.25
C SER A 257 12.57 -14.81 9.69
N TYR A 258 12.22 -14.48 8.45
CA TYR A 258 12.59 -13.21 7.84
C TYR A 258 12.01 -12.01 8.60
N MET A 259 10.72 -12.04 8.95
CA MET A 259 10.10 -10.94 9.70
C MET A 259 10.70 -10.81 11.10
N GLN A 260 10.96 -11.92 11.78
CA GLN A 260 11.57 -11.91 13.12
C GLN A 260 13.02 -11.44 13.08
N ASP A 261 13.85 -12.03 12.21
CA ASP A 261 15.30 -11.82 12.25
C ASP A 261 15.73 -10.49 11.63
N THR A 262 14.99 -10.05 10.58
CA THR A 262 15.32 -8.85 9.81
C THR A 262 14.63 -7.60 10.38
N TRP A 263 13.39 -7.76 10.84
CA TRP A 263 12.54 -6.64 11.24
C TRP A 263 12.24 -6.62 12.75
N ASN A 264 12.62 -7.66 13.48
CA ASN A 264 12.20 -7.90 14.86
C ASN A 264 10.68 -7.85 15.01
N MET A 265 9.98 -8.37 14.01
CA MET A 265 8.52 -8.38 13.91
C MET A 265 8.01 -9.79 14.20
N ASP A 266 7.30 -9.94 15.29
CA ASP A 266 6.48 -11.12 15.54
C ASP A 266 5.18 -11.02 14.75
N MET A 267 5.06 -11.83 13.70
CA MET A 267 3.90 -11.83 12.81
C MET A 267 2.61 -12.21 13.55
N ASP A 268 2.70 -13.11 14.53
CA ASP A 268 1.52 -13.53 15.30
C ASP A 268 1.03 -12.40 16.19
N ALA A 269 1.94 -11.68 16.84
CA ALA A 269 1.57 -10.51 17.64
C ALA A 269 0.93 -9.40 16.79
N VAL A 270 1.44 -9.15 15.57
CA VAL A 270 0.82 -8.18 14.65
C VAL A 270 -0.57 -8.66 14.23
N ARG A 271 -0.71 -9.93 13.86
CA ARG A 271 -2.00 -10.54 13.51
C ARG A 271 -3.01 -10.43 14.64
N ASP A 272 -2.64 -10.84 15.84
CA ASP A 272 -3.50 -10.79 17.02
C ASP A 272 -4.00 -9.36 17.28
N GLU A 273 -3.14 -8.37 17.10
CA GLU A 273 -3.52 -6.97 17.27
C GLU A 273 -4.44 -6.48 16.14
N VAL A 274 -4.19 -6.87 14.88
CA VAL A 274 -5.06 -6.56 13.74
C VAL A 274 -6.46 -7.16 13.98
N LEU A 275 -6.55 -8.43 14.31
CA LEU A 275 -7.82 -9.13 14.57
C LEU A 275 -8.56 -8.54 15.78
N ARG A 276 -7.85 -8.26 16.87
CA ARG A 276 -8.44 -7.59 18.04
C ARG A 276 -9.07 -6.23 17.67
N ARG A 277 -8.41 -5.48 16.80
CA ARG A 277 -8.95 -4.19 16.33
C ARG A 277 -10.13 -4.37 15.37
N GLN A 278 -10.13 -5.40 14.54
CA GLN A 278 -11.28 -5.75 13.70
C GLN A 278 -12.52 -6.05 14.55
N ASP A 279 -12.36 -6.77 15.65
CA ASP A 279 -13.45 -7.06 16.60
C ASP A 279 -14.02 -5.78 17.27
N LEU A 280 -13.17 -4.77 17.45
CA LEU A 280 -13.54 -3.50 18.12
C LEU A 280 -13.98 -2.39 17.16
N VAL A 281 -13.91 -2.62 15.85
CA VAL A 281 -14.14 -1.57 14.84
C VAL A 281 -15.54 -0.94 14.94
N GLY A 282 -16.54 -1.72 15.35
CA GLY A 282 -17.90 -1.26 15.56
C GLY A 282 -18.08 -0.26 16.72
N GLU A 283 -17.07 -0.13 17.60
CA GLU A 283 -17.07 0.81 18.71
C GLU A 283 -16.53 2.21 18.33
N LEU A 284 -15.96 2.33 17.11
CA LEU A 284 -15.36 3.59 16.67
C LEU A 284 -16.42 4.64 16.32
N ASP A 285 -16.21 5.86 16.79
CA ASP A 285 -16.89 7.02 16.24
C ASP A 285 -16.27 7.41 14.90
N LEU A 286 -16.91 7.00 13.81
CA LEU A 286 -16.47 7.28 12.44
C LEU A 286 -16.98 8.61 11.89
N LYS A 287 -17.83 9.34 12.65
CA LYS A 287 -18.52 10.55 12.18
C LYS A 287 -17.91 11.83 12.73
N SER A 288 -17.53 11.87 14.00
CA SER A 288 -17.00 13.09 14.61
C SER A 288 -15.48 13.21 14.41
N LEU A 289 -14.99 14.44 14.45
CA LEU A 289 -13.55 14.78 14.35
C LEU A 289 -12.97 15.19 15.71
N ASN A 290 -13.57 14.70 16.80
CA ASN A 290 -13.13 15.00 18.15
C ASN A 290 -11.93 14.15 18.54
#